data_15642559b536679ea393404b10309985
#
_entry.id   15642559b536679ea393404b10309985
#
_cell.length_a   1.000
_cell.length_b   1.000
_cell.length_c   1.000
_cell.angle_alpha   90.00
_cell.angle_beta   90.00
_cell.angle_gamma   90.00
#
_symmetry.space_group_name_H-M   'P 1'
#
loop_
_entity.id
_entity.type
_entity.pdbx_description
1 polymer ?
#
loop_
_entity_poly.entity_id
_entity_poly.type
_entity_poly.pdbx_seq_one_letter_code
_entity_poly.pdbx_strand_id
1 'polypeptide(L)'
;ITTLQSLVDALNQGKIITNTEQTSEGYTLTFNDGSKVSIKNGTNGTDAPVIGVKADENGIYYWTVTTNGTTEWLPDAEHKLRVTGVTPVMGVDSEGYWTVDTGEGAKRMNGTDGKPVKATGKDGDSFFKSVVDDTENDVVIITLADEKNTSFMLPKTTNSVMKVTDMGSVEYFTFNQTKSFELQLTNVADFIVHAPEGWTIKMSYTKLSITAPASVSENEAVIKIQLFNKQGLTKIQRLFVYASAYTLKGLSFEDSDYKGTGNYIGKSDWSSLIDNPQYGGPLLYGQSGMGPSDYNWYDENNTLLQHEFPTNWGTTCYWGGGHAISNYVDMDLTHGGFQYQLAVYYKDPATGNGGHNGSKNFCVHYGYTDNSGYASENLPYIYFGDGVARVVDHMYVTMTTYLANCVANGNGLTAPAGEDDWVKLVAIGYDEDGNEVKTKPEFYLVGKTGNILEWSKWDLSALGKVVKIDFNVTGSNDNGYGFSQPAYFCYDDVAVRF
;
A
#
# COMPACT_ATOMS: atom_id res chain seq x y z
N ILE A 1 31.69 -18.95 2.93
CA ILE A 1 31.53 -19.46 4.32
C ILE A 1 32.15 -18.49 5.33
N THR A 2 33.41 -18.09 5.13
CA THR A 2 34.11 -17.17 6.07
C THR A 2 33.42 -15.83 6.30
N THR A 3 32.77 -15.26 5.29
CA THR A 3 32.16 -13.91 5.37
C THR A 3 30.82 -13.92 6.15
N LEU A 4 30.03 -14.97 5.96
CA LEU A 4 28.77 -15.12 6.70
C LEU A 4 29.03 -15.46 8.16
N GLN A 5 30.07 -16.24 8.43
CA GLN A 5 30.56 -16.55 9.76
C GLN A 5 31.00 -15.26 10.52
N SER A 6 31.75 -14.39 9.82
CA SER A 6 32.17 -13.11 10.40
C SER A 6 31.00 -12.19 10.74
N LEU A 7 29.93 -12.24 9.95
CA LEU A 7 28.68 -11.49 10.22
C LEU A 7 27.99 -12.05 11.47
N VAL A 8 27.83 -13.37 11.53
CA VAL A 8 27.19 -14.05 12.67
C VAL A 8 27.98 -13.82 13.95
N ASP A 9 29.32 -13.90 13.87
CA ASP A 9 30.20 -13.64 15.02
C ASP A 9 30.10 -12.20 15.52
N ALA A 10 29.98 -11.21 14.62
CA ALA A 10 29.79 -9.82 14.98
C ALA A 10 28.41 -9.58 15.66
N LEU A 11 27.36 -10.16 15.12
CA LEU A 11 26.00 -10.04 15.69
C LEU A 11 25.89 -10.75 17.05
N ASN A 12 26.52 -11.93 17.20
CA ASN A 12 26.58 -12.65 18.48
C ASN A 12 27.38 -11.90 19.56
N GLN A 13 28.29 -11.00 19.16
CA GLN A 13 29.01 -10.10 20.05
C GLN A 13 28.22 -8.81 20.38
N GLY A 14 26.96 -8.73 19.96
CA GLY A 14 26.08 -7.58 20.23
C GLY A 14 26.42 -6.35 19.39
N LYS A 15 27.16 -6.50 18.28
CA LYS A 15 27.44 -5.39 17.37
C LYS A 15 26.18 -5.04 16.56
N ILE A 16 25.94 -3.75 16.39
CA ILE A 16 24.78 -3.22 15.66
C ILE A 16 25.26 -2.68 14.32
N ILE A 17 24.60 -3.03 13.23
CA ILE A 17 24.87 -2.49 11.90
C ILE A 17 24.43 -1.02 11.86
N THR A 18 25.38 -0.12 11.59
CA THR A 18 25.15 1.33 11.52
C THR A 18 25.11 1.87 10.09
N ASN A 19 25.70 1.16 9.15
CA ASN A 19 25.64 1.53 7.74
C ASN A 19 25.73 0.30 6.83
N THR A 20 25.06 0.37 5.65
CA THR A 20 25.16 -0.60 4.58
C THR A 20 25.52 0.12 3.30
N GLU A 21 26.56 -0.33 2.63
CA GLU A 21 27.03 0.21 1.35
C GLU A 21 26.97 -0.90 0.28
N GLN A 22 26.26 -0.64 -0.80
CA GLN A 22 26.21 -1.55 -1.94
C GLN A 22 27.47 -1.36 -2.79
N THR A 23 28.14 -2.48 -3.10
CA THR A 23 29.32 -2.50 -3.97
C THR A 23 29.00 -3.30 -5.24
N SER A 24 29.87 -3.22 -6.26
CA SER A 24 29.71 -4.03 -7.46
C SER A 24 29.80 -5.54 -7.21
N GLU A 25 30.35 -5.95 -6.07
CA GLU A 25 30.56 -7.36 -5.70
C GLU A 25 29.64 -7.83 -4.56
N GLY A 26 28.74 -6.99 -4.03
CA GLY A 26 27.89 -7.33 -2.91
C GLY A 26 27.58 -6.14 -2.00
N TYR A 27 27.66 -6.36 -0.69
CA TYR A 27 27.37 -5.34 0.31
C TYR A 27 28.47 -5.28 1.35
N THR A 28 28.82 -4.07 1.81
CA THR A 28 29.67 -3.86 2.98
C THR A 28 28.83 -3.35 4.13
N LEU A 29 28.82 -4.07 5.23
CA LEU A 29 28.14 -3.73 6.48
C LEU A 29 29.15 -3.08 7.41
N THR A 30 28.81 -1.93 7.99
CA THR A 30 29.62 -1.26 9.01
C THR A 30 28.90 -1.36 10.35
N PHE A 31 29.62 -1.77 11.39
CA PHE A 31 29.08 -1.88 12.74
C PHE A 31 29.36 -0.64 13.57
N ASN A 32 28.70 -0.54 14.74
CA ASN A 32 28.83 0.56 15.70
C ASN A 32 30.25 0.76 16.28
N ASP A 33 31.11 -0.26 16.21
CA ASP A 33 32.52 -0.19 16.59
C ASP A 33 33.44 0.20 15.43
N GLY A 34 32.88 0.51 14.24
CA GLY A 34 33.63 0.86 13.03
C GLY A 34 34.15 -0.34 12.25
N SER A 35 34.00 -1.58 12.74
CA SER A 35 34.38 -2.77 11.99
C SER A 35 33.46 -2.98 10.78
N LYS A 36 34.00 -3.63 9.72
CA LYS A 36 33.26 -3.87 8.46
C LYS A 36 33.27 -5.33 8.09
N VAL A 37 32.14 -5.80 7.58
CA VAL A 37 32.00 -7.13 6.95
C VAL A 37 31.46 -6.96 5.55
N SER A 38 32.18 -7.50 4.55
CA SER A 38 31.73 -7.48 3.16
C SER A 38 31.07 -8.82 2.81
N ILE A 39 29.82 -8.76 2.43
CA ILE A 39 29.06 -9.89 1.91
C ILE A 39 29.18 -9.84 0.38
N LYS A 40 29.87 -10.81 -0.21
CA LYS A 40 29.97 -10.90 -1.65
C LYS A 40 28.72 -11.56 -2.21
N ASN A 41 28.24 -11.04 -3.35
CA ASN A 41 27.26 -11.76 -4.16
C ASN A 41 27.84 -13.14 -4.45
N GLY A 42 27.06 -14.19 -4.20
CA GLY A 42 27.45 -15.52 -4.62
C GLY A 42 27.70 -15.50 -6.12
N THR A 43 28.79 -16.09 -6.58
CA THR A 43 28.91 -16.46 -8.01
C THR A 43 27.70 -17.32 -8.32
N ASN A 44 26.98 -17.01 -9.41
CA ASN A 44 25.90 -17.86 -9.90
C ASN A 44 26.38 -19.31 -9.79
N GLY A 45 25.62 -20.15 -9.10
CA GLY A 45 25.93 -21.56 -8.99
C GLY A 45 26.14 -22.05 -10.42
N THR A 46 27.30 -22.64 -10.67
CA THR A 46 27.75 -23.04 -12.02
C THR A 46 26.86 -24.10 -12.68
N ASP A 47 25.77 -24.50 -11.99
CA ASP A 47 24.95 -25.64 -12.38
C ASP A 47 23.49 -25.32 -12.74
N ALA A 48 23.01 -24.10 -12.59
CA ALA A 48 21.66 -23.74 -13.03
C ALA A 48 21.70 -23.37 -14.53
N PRO A 49 20.98 -24.10 -15.39
CA PRO A 49 20.88 -23.73 -16.80
C PRO A 49 20.16 -22.44 -16.99
N VAL A 50 20.72 -21.53 -17.79
CA VAL A 50 20.10 -20.26 -18.15
C VAL A 50 19.46 -20.41 -19.51
N ILE A 51 18.15 -20.18 -19.59
CA ILE A 51 17.43 -20.15 -20.87
C ILE A 51 17.62 -18.78 -21.51
N GLY A 52 17.98 -18.80 -22.78
CA GLY A 52 18.21 -17.61 -23.59
C GLY A 52 17.63 -17.77 -25.00
N VAL A 53 17.85 -16.76 -25.79
CA VAL A 53 17.41 -16.69 -27.19
C VAL A 53 18.58 -16.26 -28.05
N LYS A 54 18.80 -16.93 -29.15
CA LYS A 54 19.87 -16.61 -30.12
C LYS A 54 19.34 -16.72 -31.55
N ALA A 55 19.78 -15.85 -32.44
CA ALA A 55 19.51 -15.97 -33.86
C ALA A 55 20.50 -16.98 -34.51
N ASP A 56 20.02 -17.79 -35.44
CA ASP A 56 20.87 -18.60 -36.32
C ASP A 56 21.43 -17.76 -37.49
N GLU A 57 22.15 -18.43 -38.39
CA GLU A 57 22.76 -17.79 -39.57
C GLU A 57 21.73 -17.16 -40.53
N ASN A 58 20.47 -17.59 -40.45
CA ASN A 58 19.35 -17.05 -41.25
C ASN A 58 18.56 -15.96 -40.54
N GLY A 59 19.01 -15.52 -39.36
CA GLY A 59 18.33 -14.51 -38.56
C GLY A 59 17.06 -14.99 -37.85
N ILE A 60 16.82 -16.31 -37.79
CA ILE A 60 15.68 -16.89 -37.10
C ILE A 60 16.06 -17.10 -35.63
N TYR A 61 15.23 -16.61 -34.70
CA TYR A 61 15.47 -16.77 -33.25
C TYR A 61 15.00 -18.14 -32.74
N TYR A 62 15.88 -18.79 -32.01
CA TYR A 62 15.65 -20.09 -31.35
C TYR A 62 16.00 -19.99 -29.86
N TRP A 63 15.35 -20.84 -29.08
CA TRP A 63 15.66 -21.00 -27.67
C TRP A 63 17.03 -21.68 -27.49
N THR A 64 17.76 -21.17 -26.49
CA THR A 64 19.06 -21.70 -26.10
C THR A 64 19.12 -21.99 -24.61
N VAL A 65 19.99 -22.86 -24.21
CA VAL A 65 20.35 -23.14 -22.83
C VAL A 65 21.84 -22.89 -22.63
N THR A 66 22.19 -22.18 -21.57
CA THR A 66 23.59 -21.99 -21.18
C THR A 66 23.85 -22.76 -19.90
N THR A 67 24.78 -23.71 -19.95
CA THR A 67 25.21 -24.54 -18.82
C THR A 67 26.73 -24.43 -18.71
N ASN A 68 27.26 -24.09 -17.54
CA ASN A 68 28.70 -23.92 -17.32
C ASN A 68 29.40 -22.97 -18.32
N GLY A 69 28.69 -21.91 -18.72
CA GLY A 69 29.21 -20.90 -19.67
C GLY A 69 29.18 -21.32 -21.14
N THR A 70 28.69 -22.53 -21.47
CA THR A 70 28.50 -23.00 -22.84
C THR A 70 27.03 -22.87 -23.22
N THR A 71 26.76 -22.18 -24.34
CA THR A 71 25.39 -21.98 -24.86
C THR A 71 25.12 -22.96 -26.00
N GLU A 72 24.08 -23.75 -25.85
CA GLU A 72 23.62 -24.73 -26.83
C GLU A 72 22.17 -24.45 -27.25
N TRP A 73 21.76 -24.99 -28.41
CA TRP A 73 20.39 -24.88 -28.89
C TRP A 73 19.45 -25.80 -28.12
N LEU A 74 18.22 -25.40 -27.87
CA LEU A 74 17.19 -26.23 -27.28
C LEU A 74 16.32 -26.89 -28.36
N PRO A 75 16.00 -28.22 -28.22
CA PRO A 75 16.61 -29.15 -27.28
C PRO A 75 18.03 -29.56 -27.70
N ASP A 76 18.38 -29.41 -28.98
CA ASP A 76 19.70 -29.71 -29.55
C ASP A 76 19.92 -28.95 -30.87
N ALA A 77 21.09 -29.09 -31.49
CA ALA A 77 21.45 -28.38 -32.71
C ALA A 77 20.69 -28.85 -33.97
N GLU A 78 20.17 -30.07 -33.97
CA GLU A 78 19.42 -30.62 -35.11
C GLU A 78 17.93 -30.33 -35.05
N HIS A 79 17.37 -30.12 -33.82
CA HIS A 79 15.94 -29.93 -33.58
C HIS A 79 15.66 -28.58 -32.90
N LYS A 80 16.25 -27.51 -33.35
CA LYS A 80 16.15 -26.18 -32.77
C LYS A 80 14.68 -25.74 -32.59
N LEU A 81 14.33 -25.31 -31.38
CA LEU A 81 13.00 -24.79 -31.06
C LEU A 81 12.88 -23.28 -31.36
N ARG A 82 12.01 -22.91 -32.28
CA ARG A 82 11.76 -21.50 -32.61
C ARG A 82 11.10 -20.74 -31.44
N VAL A 83 11.48 -19.46 -31.26
CA VAL A 83 10.89 -18.56 -30.24
C VAL A 83 9.42 -18.27 -30.51
N THR A 84 8.98 -18.39 -31.77
CA THR A 84 7.56 -18.29 -32.14
C THR A 84 6.89 -19.65 -31.99
N GLY A 85 6.37 -19.96 -30.78
CA GLY A 85 5.75 -21.23 -30.48
C GLY A 85 5.51 -21.41 -28.99
N VAL A 86 5.79 -22.58 -28.45
CA VAL A 86 5.58 -22.89 -27.03
C VAL A 86 6.77 -22.38 -26.20
N THR A 87 6.48 -21.62 -25.14
CA THR A 87 7.50 -21.23 -24.15
C THR A 87 7.99 -22.49 -23.42
N PRO A 88 9.31 -22.79 -23.40
CA PRO A 88 9.80 -23.95 -22.67
C PRO A 88 9.50 -23.86 -21.18
N VAL A 89 8.91 -24.89 -20.60
CA VAL A 89 8.68 -25.01 -19.17
C VAL A 89 9.80 -25.81 -18.54
N MET A 90 10.55 -25.20 -17.64
CA MET A 90 11.60 -25.84 -16.88
C MET A 90 11.01 -26.55 -15.66
N GLY A 91 11.49 -27.73 -15.36
CA GLY A 91 11.09 -28.52 -14.21
C GLY A 91 12.23 -29.40 -13.68
N VAL A 92 11.92 -30.14 -12.62
CA VAL A 92 12.82 -31.16 -12.05
C VAL A 92 12.02 -32.46 -11.93
N ASP A 93 12.55 -33.55 -12.41
CA ASP A 93 11.89 -34.86 -12.30
C ASP A 93 12.03 -35.48 -10.89
N SER A 94 11.34 -36.58 -10.65
CA SER A 94 11.34 -37.29 -9.36
C SER A 94 12.70 -37.83 -8.95
N GLU A 95 13.64 -37.91 -9.88
CA GLU A 95 15.03 -38.36 -9.64
C GLU A 95 16.00 -37.17 -9.46
N GLY A 96 15.48 -35.91 -9.49
CA GLY A 96 16.24 -34.71 -9.25
C GLY A 96 17.04 -34.21 -10.46
N TYR A 97 16.62 -34.52 -11.69
CA TYR A 97 17.26 -34.02 -12.91
C TYR A 97 16.45 -32.87 -13.51
N TRP A 98 17.14 -31.85 -14.04
CA TRP A 98 16.51 -30.80 -14.81
C TRP A 98 15.78 -31.35 -16.04
N THR A 99 14.56 -30.91 -16.24
CA THR A 99 13.75 -31.23 -17.40
C THR A 99 13.31 -29.96 -18.12
N VAL A 100 13.07 -30.07 -19.42
CA VAL A 100 12.44 -29.03 -20.24
C VAL A 100 11.28 -29.68 -21.01
N ASP A 101 10.12 -29.01 -20.93
CA ASP A 101 8.95 -29.35 -21.75
C ASP A 101 8.77 -28.25 -22.82
N THR A 102 8.81 -28.67 -24.06
CA THR A 102 8.65 -27.82 -25.25
C THR A 102 7.32 -28.06 -25.94
N GLY A 103 6.34 -28.62 -25.21
CA GLY A 103 4.99 -28.97 -25.73
C GLY A 103 4.86 -30.45 -26.17
N GLU A 104 5.88 -31.24 -26.05
CA GLU A 104 5.90 -32.70 -26.36
C GLU A 104 6.09 -33.59 -25.12
N GLY A 105 5.95 -32.97 -23.92
CA GLY A 105 6.24 -33.60 -22.63
C GLY A 105 7.66 -33.35 -22.13
N ALA A 106 7.83 -33.35 -20.80
CA ALA A 106 9.09 -33.03 -20.14
C ALA A 106 10.19 -34.08 -20.48
N LYS A 107 11.30 -33.58 -21.00
CA LYS A 107 12.49 -34.37 -21.31
C LYS A 107 13.67 -33.91 -20.44
N ARG A 108 14.53 -34.85 -19.99
CA ARG A 108 15.75 -34.52 -19.25
C ARG A 108 16.69 -33.68 -20.10
N MET A 109 17.27 -32.68 -19.50
CA MET A 109 18.31 -31.86 -20.12
C MET A 109 19.66 -32.56 -19.93
N ASN A 110 20.45 -32.61 -21.00
CA ASN A 110 21.81 -33.17 -20.97
C ASN A 110 22.84 -32.03 -20.97
N GLY A 111 23.89 -32.20 -20.20
CA GLY A 111 25.05 -31.33 -20.24
C GLY A 111 25.93 -31.61 -21.47
N THR A 112 27.01 -30.84 -21.62
CA THR A 112 27.99 -30.98 -22.72
C THR A 112 28.68 -32.33 -22.75
N ASP A 113 28.60 -33.11 -21.66
CA ASP A 113 29.10 -34.49 -21.57
C ASP A 113 28.06 -35.54 -22.01
N GLY A 114 26.90 -35.11 -22.50
CA GLY A 114 25.78 -35.93 -22.93
C GLY A 114 25.01 -36.59 -21.79
N LYS A 115 25.31 -36.29 -20.54
CA LYS A 115 24.62 -36.86 -19.37
C LYS A 115 23.54 -35.91 -18.82
N PRO A 116 22.47 -36.46 -18.23
CA PRO A 116 21.44 -35.64 -17.58
C PRO A 116 22.03 -34.73 -16.50
N VAL A 117 21.61 -33.48 -16.51
CA VAL A 117 22.03 -32.46 -15.52
C VAL A 117 21.18 -32.60 -14.27
N LYS A 118 21.80 -32.92 -13.14
CA LYS A 118 21.11 -32.92 -11.85
C LYS A 118 20.76 -31.47 -11.41
N ALA A 119 19.54 -31.29 -10.97
CA ALA A 119 19.09 -30.03 -10.36
C ALA A 119 19.68 -29.86 -8.95
N THR A 120 19.97 -30.97 -8.28
CA THR A 120 20.79 -31.00 -7.09
C THR A 120 22.23 -31.10 -7.52
N GLY A 121 23.08 -30.11 -7.17
CA GLY A 121 24.53 -30.19 -7.45
C GLY A 121 25.10 -31.52 -6.95
N LYS A 122 26.22 -32.00 -7.57
CA LYS A 122 26.97 -33.13 -7.08
C LYS A 122 27.28 -32.91 -5.61
N ASP A 123 26.71 -33.81 -4.75
CA ASP A 123 27.06 -33.94 -3.33
C ASP A 123 27.49 -32.62 -2.64
N GLY A 124 26.74 -31.57 -2.89
CA GLY A 124 26.78 -30.42 -2.01
C GLY A 124 26.07 -30.84 -0.73
N ASP A 125 26.85 -31.04 0.32
CA ASP A 125 26.31 -31.13 1.67
C ASP A 125 25.22 -30.06 1.80
N SER A 126 24.02 -30.47 2.22
CA SER A 126 22.93 -29.52 2.42
C SER A 126 23.51 -28.32 3.16
N PHE A 127 23.44 -27.12 2.59
CA PHE A 127 23.94 -25.91 3.24
C PHE A 127 23.30 -25.74 4.63
N PHE A 128 22.08 -26.26 4.75
CA PHE A 128 21.34 -26.31 5.99
C PHE A 128 21.29 -27.75 6.53
N LYS A 129 21.76 -27.92 7.77
CA LYS A 129 21.61 -29.16 8.52
C LYS A 129 20.16 -29.35 8.97
N SER A 130 19.54 -28.28 9.44
CA SER A 130 18.14 -28.26 9.84
C SER A 130 17.54 -26.86 9.74
N VAL A 131 16.24 -26.81 9.48
CA VAL A 131 15.41 -25.62 9.62
C VAL A 131 14.26 -26.01 10.53
N VAL A 132 14.21 -25.44 11.73
CA VAL A 132 13.20 -25.75 12.74
C VAL A 132 12.33 -24.52 12.97
N ASP A 133 11.04 -24.72 12.84
CA ASP A 133 10.03 -23.73 13.23
C ASP A 133 9.82 -23.84 14.76
N ASP A 134 10.42 -22.92 15.52
CA ASP A 134 10.20 -22.79 16.94
C ASP A 134 9.01 -21.84 17.18
N THR A 135 7.82 -22.43 17.25
CA THR A 135 6.57 -21.70 17.48
C THR A 135 6.43 -21.16 18.90
N GLU A 136 7.18 -21.70 19.86
CA GLU A 136 7.15 -21.27 21.25
C GLU A 136 7.90 -19.94 21.44
N ASN A 137 8.96 -19.75 20.65
CA ASN A 137 9.79 -18.54 20.66
C ASN A 137 9.59 -17.62 19.44
N ASP A 138 8.67 -17.94 18.52
CA ASP A 138 8.39 -17.21 17.27
C ASP A 138 9.63 -17.00 16.39
N VAL A 139 10.47 -17.98 16.31
CA VAL A 139 11.69 -17.94 15.51
C VAL A 139 11.79 -19.17 14.58
N VAL A 140 12.46 -19.00 13.47
CA VAL A 140 12.96 -20.10 12.65
C VAL A 140 14.44 -20.28 12.99
N ILE A 141 14.79 -21.44 13.54
CA ILE A 141 16.18 -21.79 13.83
C ILE A 141 16.76 -22.48 12.60
N ILE A 142 17.73 -21.86 11.98
CA ILE A 142 18.46 -22.43 10.86
C ILE A 142 19.83 -22.89 11.37
N THR A 143 20.12 -24.16 11.23
CA THR A 143 21.43 -24.75 11.56
C THR A 143 22.15 -25.07 10.27
N LEU A 144 23.35 -24.53 10.12
CA LEU A 144 24.19 -24.79 8.97
C LEU A 144 24.82 -26.21 9.09
N ALA A 145 25.10 -26.82 7.94
CA ALA A 145 25.82 -28.09 7.87
C ALA A 145 27.36 -27.90 7.89
N ASP A 146 27.84 -26.91 8.68
CA ASP A 146 29.25 -26.68 8.91
C ASP A 146 29.78 -27.56 10.05
N GLU A 147 31.10 -27.66 10.19
CA GLU A 147 31.77 -28.48 11.25
C GLU A 147 31.33 -28.01 12.68
N LYS A 148 30.91 -26.77 12.84
CA LYS A 148 30.50 -26.18 14.12
C LYS A 148 28.99 -26.26 14.38
N ASN A 149 28.22 -26.73 13.38
CA ASN A 149 26.73 -26.66 13.42
C ASN A 149 26.23 -25.27 13.80
N THR A 150 26.76 -24.24 13.13
CA THR A 150 26.43 -22.85 13.42
C THR A 150 24.91 -22.66 13.25
N SER A 151 24.25 -22.17 14.29
CA SER A 151 22.82 -21.89 14.28
C SER A 151 22.56 -20.41 14.36
N PHE A 152 21.57 -19.92 13.63
CA PHE A 152 21.05 -18.56 13.76
C PHE A 152 19.54 -18.60 13.79
N MET A 153 18.97 -17.63 14.54
CA MET A 153 17.52 -17.51 14.70
C MET A 153 17.03 -16.38 13.81
N LEU A 154 16.06 -16.69 12.95
CA LEU A 154 15.31 -15.69 12.20
C LEU A 154 13.98 -15.45 12.90
N PRO A 155 13.69 -14.22 13.33
CA PRO A 155 12.39 -13.90 13.88
C PRO A 155 11.33 -14.04 12.77
N LYS A 156 10.22 -14.71 13.06
CA LYS A 156 9.09 -14.78 12.13
C LYS A 156 8.37 -13.44 12.07
N THR A 157 7.80 -13.07 13.17
CA THR A 157 7.24 -11.76 13.53
C THR A 157 7.27 -11.69 15.04
N THR A 158 7.54 -10.53 15.61
CA THR A 158 7.46 -10.43 17.05
C THR A 158 5.99 -10.41 17.46
N ASN A 159 5.58 -11.24 18.41
CA ASN A 159 4.29 -11.14 19.10
C ASN A 159 4.20 -9.91 20.01
N SER A 160 5.18 -9.01 19.91
CA SER A 160 5.14 -7.77 20.67
C SER A 160 4.00 -6.89 20.19
N VAL A 161 3.09 -6.57 21.07
CA VAL A 161 1.92 -5.73 20.80
C VAL A 161 1.93 -4.56 21.75
N MET A 162 1.75 -3.36 21.20
CA MET A 162 1.43 -2.16 21.93
C MET A 162 0.05 -1.67 21.49
N LYS A 163 -0.88 -1.65 22.43
CA LYS A 163 -2.20 -1.05 22.26
C LYS A 163 -2.23 0.26 23.06
N VAL A 164 -2.56 1.35 22.37
CA VAL A 164 -2.79 2.66 22.98
C VAL A 164 -4.30 2.86 23.08
N THR A 165 -4.80 3.04 24.30
CA THR A 165 -6.24 3.19 24.51
C THR A 165 -6.67 4.62 24.17
N ASP A 166 -7.78 4.77 23.47
CA ASP A 166 -8.40 6.06 23.09
C ASP A 166 -7.52 7.00 22.24
N MET A 167 -6.50 6.45 21.57
CA MET A 167 -5.72 7.17 20.57
C MET A 167 -6.25 6.85 19.18
N GLY A 168 -6.52 7.88 18.38
CA GLY A 168 -6.95 7.73 17.00
C GLY A 168 -5.81 7.23 16.09
N SER A 169 -6.16 6.82 14.86
CA SER A 169 -5.19 6.45 13.81
C SER A 169 -4.25 7.60 13.50
N VAL A 170 -4.77 8.83 13.45
CA VAL A 170 -4.01 10.08 13.54
C VAL A 170 -4.48 10.85 14.78
N GLU A 171 -3.56 11.19 15.68
CA GLU A 171 -3.88 11.93 16.89
C GLU A 171 -3.59 13.43 16.71
N TYR A 172 -4.60 14.26 16.87
CA TYR A 172 -4.53 15.71 16.65
C TYR A 172 -4.23 16.47 17.94
N PHE A 173 -3.29 17.40 17.88
CA PHE A 173 -2.86 18.25 18.99
C PHE A 173 -2.95 19.73 18.62
N THR A 174 -3.35 20.57 19.55
CA THR A 174 -3.00 21.99 19.47
C THR A 174 -1.54 22.20 19.92
N PHE A 175 -0.92 23.30 19.47
CA PHE A 175 0.46 23.62 19.90
C PHE A 175 0.58 23.64 21.42
N ASN A 176 1.69 23.09 21.94
CA ASN A 176 1.99 22.91 23.38
C ASN A 176 1.01 21.99 24.12
N GLN A 177 0.03 21.38 23.47
CA GLN A 177 -0.89 20.47 24.13
C GLN A 177 -0.18 19.18 24.54
N THR A 178 -0.52 18.72 25.75
CA THR A 178 -0.12 17.39 26.23
C THR A 178 -1.33 16.49 26.32
N LYS A 179 -1.28 15.33 25.72
CA LYS A 179 -2.24 14.25 25.91
C LYS A 179 -1.56 13.03 26.53
N SER A 180 -2.32 12.27 27.30
CA SER A 180 -1.84 11.06 27.97
C SER A 180 -2.79 9.91 27.71
N PHE A 181 -2.22 8.75 27.38
CA PHE A 181 -2.92 7.55 26.98
C PHE A 181 -2.50 6.38 27.85
N GLU A 182 -3.43 5.49 28.14
CA GLU A 182 -3.13 4.21 28.80
C GLU A 182 -2.55 3.24 27.76
N LEU A 183 -1.53 2.47 28.18
CA LEU A 183 -0.87 1.47 27.38
C LEU A 183 -1.14 0.05 27.86
N GLN A 184 -1.31 -0.84 26.92
CA GLN A 184 -1.27 -2.28 27.13
C GLN A 184 -0.14 -2.85 26.27
N LEU A 185 0.90 -3.37 26.94
CA LEU A 185 2.04 -4.00 26.30
C LEU A 185 1.97 -5.51 26.50
N THR A 186 2.03 -6.25 25.40
CA THR A 186 2.07 -7.71 25.41
C THR A 186 3.35 -8.19 24.79
N ASN A 187 4.08 -9.07 25.44
CA ASN A 187 5.37 -9.60 25.01
C ASN A 187 6.41 -8.50 24.70
N VAL A 188 6.43 -7.46 25.51
CA VAL A 188 7.40 -6.34 25.43
C VAL A 188 8.24 -6.33 26.71
N ALA A 189 9.54 -6.51 26.58
CA ALA A 189 10.49 -6.47 27.67
C ALA A 189 11.14 -5.09 27.84
N ASP A 190 11.33 -4.37 26.73
CA ASP A 190 11.91 -3.03 26.72
C ASP A 190 11.44 -2.25 25.49
N PHE A 191 11.70 -0.94 25.45
CA PHE A 191 11.33 -0.08 24.33
C PHE A 191 12.26 1.11 24.18
N ILE A 192 12.40 1.62 22.93
CA ILE A 192 13.07 2.88 22.61
C ILE A 192 12.10 3.78 21.86
N VAL A 193 11.98 5.03 22.32
CA VAL A 193 11.11 6.03 21.71
C VAL A 193 11.95 6.98 20.86
N HIS A 194 11.58 7.10 19.58
CA HIS A 194 12.14 8.08 18.64
C HIS A 194 11.12 9.19 18.42
N ALA A 195 11.30 10.30 19.12
CA ALA A 195 10.46 11.47 19.01
C ALA A 195 10.84 12.30 17.78
N PRO A 196 9.85 12.80 17.00
CA PRO A 196 10.10 13.80 15.97
C PRO A 196 10.60 15.11 16.58
N GLU A 197 11.19 15.98 15.75
CA GLU A 197 11.71 17.27 16.19
C GLU A 197 10.62 18.12 16.87
N GLY A 198 10.96 18.70 18.02
CA GLY A 198 10.07 19.54 18.81
C GLY A 198 9.02 18.80 19.66
N TRP A 199 8.76 17.51 19.38
CA TRP A 199 7.83 16.72 20.18
C TRP A 199 8.49 16.16 21.44
N THR A 200 7.75 16.13 22.54
CA THR A 200 8.20 15.50 23.78
C THR A 200 7.37 14.27 24.10
N ILE A 201 8.01 13.12 24.18
CA ILE A 201 7.36 11.85 24.42
C ILE A 201 7.88 11.26 25.74
N LYS A 202 6.96 10.91 26.64
CA LYS A 202 7.26 10.19 27.88
C LYS A 202 6.47 8.89 27.87
N MET A 203 7.15 7.77 27.90
CA MET A 203 6.55 6.43 27.89
C MET A 203 7.00 5.63 29.11
N SER A 204 6.06 4.91 29.68
CA SER A 204 6.27 3.85 30.67
C SER A 204 5.59 2.58 30.18
N TYR A 205 5.61 1.49 30.96
CA TYR A 205 4.94 0.24 30.57
C TYR A 205 3.40 0.33 30.57
N THR A 206 2.84 1.37 31.19
CA THR A 206 1.37 1.52 31.32
C THR A 206 0.84 2.83 30.79
N LYS A 207 1.73 3.80 30.46
CA LYS A 207 1.30 5.15 30.10
C LYS A 207 2.19 5.76 29.04
N LEU A 208 1.57 6.41 28.04
CA LEU A 208 2.19 7.23 27.03
C LEU A 208 1.72 8.68 27.19
N SER A 209 2.64 9.63 27.29
CA SER A 209 2.34 11.05 27.30
C SER A 209 3.06 11.72 26.13
N ILE A 210 2.31 12.44 25.32
CA ILE A 210 2.77 13.12 24.11
C ILE A 210 2.49 14.60 24.26
N THR A 211 3.53 15.44 24.09
CA THR A 211 3.41 16.90 24.06
C THR A 211 3.80 17.42 22.70
N ALA A 212 2.90 18.16 22.07
CA ALA A 212 3.15 18.81 20.79
C ALA A 212 4.10 20.00 20.94
N PRO A 213 4.86 20.37 19.90
CA PRO A 213 5.70 21.56 19.90
C PRO A 213 4.89 22.86 19.93
N ALA A 214 5.57 23.96 20.21
CA ALA A 214 4.96 25.31 20.21
C ALA A 214 4.65 25.83 18.80
N SER A 215 5.33 25.28 17.78
CA SER A 215 5.14 25.56 16.36
C SER A 215 5.79 24.45 15.57
N VAL A 216 5.38 24.26 14.33
CA VAL A 216 5.92 23.26 13.42
C VAL A 216 6.13 23.86 12.03
N SER A 217 7.11 23.31 11.28
CA SER A 217 7.26 23.56 9.85
C SER A 217 6.30 22.66 9.04
N GLU A 218 6.14 21.41 9.52
CA GLU A 218 5.24 20.41 8.98
C GLU A 218 4.27 19.99 10.09
N ASN A 219 2.98 20.00 9.80
CA ASN A 219 1.95 19.67 10.79
C ASN A 219 1.97 18.20 11.20
N GLU A 220 2.37 17.32 10.27
CA GLU A 220 2.42 15.88 10.45
C GLU A 220 3.74 15.43 11.03
N ALA A 221 3.69 14.43 11.88
CA ALA A 221 4.88 13.78 12.39
C ALA A 221 4.59 12.31 12.75
N VAL A 222 5.63 11.50 12.75
CA VAL A 222 5.55 10.08 13.11
C VAL A 222 6.44 9.80 14.30
N ILE A 223 5.83 9.39 15.40
CA ILE A 223 6.54 8.86 16.57
C ILE A 223 6.81 7.38 16.29
N LYS A 224 8.09 6.97 16.33
CA LYS A 224 8.48 5.58 16.16
C LYS A 224 8.86 4.99 17.51
N ILE A 225 8.22 3.89 17.88
CA ILE A 225 8.52 3.18 19.12
C ILE A 225 9.05 1.80 18.74
N GLN A 226 10.29 1.55 19.06
CA GLN A 226 10.93 0.27 18.88
C GLN A 226 10.67 -0.57 20.13
N LEU A 227 9.94 -1.66 19.97
CA LEU A 227 9.58 -2.60 21.03
C LEU A 227 10.53 -3.79 20.96
N PHE A 228 11.00 -4.25 22.11
CA PHE A 228 11.86 -5.43 22.24
C PHE A 228 11.13 -6.49 23.07
N ASN A 229 11.15 -7.72 22.62
CA ASN A 229 10.73 -8.85 23.45
C ASN A 229 11.90 -9.35 24.34
N LYS A 230 11.63 -10.37 25.16
CA LYS A 230 12.67 -10.94 26.04
C LYS A 230 13.86 -11.56 25.31
N GLN A 231 13.66 -11.94 24.04
CA GLN A 231 14.68 -12.51 23.16
C GLN A 231 15.47 -11.43 22.40
N GLY A 232 15.13 -10.13 22.62
CA GLY A 232 15.77 -9.02 21.92
C GLY A 232 15.26 -8.80 20.49
N LEU A 233 14.21 -9.51 20.07
CA LEU A 233 13.59 -9.28 18.77
C LEU A 233 12.80 -7.98 18.79
N THR A 234 12.83 -7.25 17.68
CA THR A 234 12.30 -5.91 17.60
C THR A 234 11.10 -5.77 16.68
N LYS A 235 10.16 -4.92 17.08
CA LYS A 235 9.06 -4.45 16.24
C LYS A 235 8.98 -2.93 16.33
N ILE A 236 8.78 -2.26 15.20
CA ILE A 236 8.56 -0.81 15.17
C ILE A 236 7.07 -0.54 15.12
N GLN A 237 6.57 0.18 16.13
CA GLN A 237 5.23 0.77 16.13
C GLN A 237 5.33 2.22 15.67
N ARG A 238 4.50 2.62 14.72
CA ARG A 238 4.35 4.01 14.27
C ARG A 238 3.09 4.60 14.91
N LEU A 239 3.18 5.80 15.46
CA LEU A 239 2.05 6.59 15.91
C LEU A 239 2.06 7.88 15.10
N PHE A 240 0.97 8.15 14.40
CA PHE A 240 0.83 9.33 13.56
C PHE A 240 0.21 10.45 14.40
N VAL A 241 0.83 11.61 14.38
CA VAL A 241 0.42 12.78 15.14
C VAL A 241 0.39 14.02 14.25
N TYR A 242 -0.53 14.91 14.54
CA TYR A 242 -0.72 16.15 13.81
C TYR A 242 -0.79 17.32 14.79
N ALA A 243 0.01 18.37 14.61
CA ALA A 243 -0.02 19.57 15.44
C ALA A 243 -0.45 20.80 14.66
N SER A 244 -1.36 21.58 15.22
CA SER A 244 -1.88 22.78 14.58
C SER A 244 -2.24 23.85 15.61
N ALA A 245 -2.52 25.07 15.14
CA ALA A 245 -3.09 26.14 15.99
C ALA A 245 -4.56 25.90 16.35
N TYR A 246 -5.22 24.96 15.65
CA TYR A 246 -6.66 24.70 15.78
C TYR A 246 -6.91 23.38 16.49
N THR A 247 -8.03 23.30 17.21
CA THR A 247 -8.56 22.02 17.70
C THR A 247 -9.16 21.27 16.51
N LEU A 248 -8.59 20.13 16.18
CA LEU A 248 -9.02 19.28 15.06
C LEU A 248 -9.62 17.98 15.58
N LYS A 249 -10.60 17.46 14.84
CA LYS A 249 -11.06 16.08 14.89
C LYS A 249 -10.95 15.48 13.51
N GLY A 250 -10.52 14.23 13.40
CA GLY A 250 -10.30 13.53 12.13
C GLY A 250 -11.31 12.42 11.90
N LEU A 251 -11.69 12.24 10.65
CA LEU A 251 -12.44 11.08 10.14
C LEU A 251 -11.47 10.23 9.31
N SER A 252 -11.07 9.10 9.86
CA SER A 252 -10.07 8.19 9.30
C SER A 252 -10.67 6.95 8.64
N PHE A 253 -11.98 6.74 8.76
CA PHE A 253 -12.68 5.53 8.34
C PHE A 253 -12.14 4.21 8.96
N GLU A 254 -11.24 4.29 9.95
CA GLU A 254 -10.72 3.12 10.65
C GLU A 254 -11.72 2.61 11.71
N ASP A 255 -11.89 1.28 11.76
CA ASP A 255 -12.85 0.65 12.68
C ASP A 255 -12.54 0.98 14.14
N SER A 256 -11.27 1.15 14.50
CA SER A 256 -10.84 1.57 15.84
C SER A 256 -11.31 2.97 16.21
N ASP A 257 -11.54 3.83 15.22
CA ASP A 257 -11.94 5.23 15.40
C ASP A 257 -13.44 5.43 15.20
N TYR A 258 -14.20 4.35 14.96
CA TYR A 258 -15.63 4.42 14.70
C TYR A 258 -16.38 5.07 15.86
N LYS A 259 -17.01 6.20 15.61
CA LYS A 259 -17.84 6.96 16.54
C LYS A 259 -19.28 7.11 16.04
N GLY A 260 -19.58 6.50 14.91
CA GLY A 260 -20.92 6.49 14.33
C GLY A 260 -21.94 5.84 15.25
N THR A 261 -23.21 6.19 15.09
CA THR A 261 -24.30 5.41 15.65
C THR A 261 -24.62 4.29 14.69
N GLY A 262 -24.63 3.07 15.12
CA GLY A 262 -24.96 1.89 14.32
C GLY A 262 -26.40 1.89 13.73
N ASN A 263 -26.94 3.07 13.38
CA ASN A 263 -28.31 3.25 12.95
C ASN A 263 -28.54 2.93 11.47
N TYR A 264 -27.46 2.80 10.68
CA TYR A 264 -27.59 2.31 9.32
C TYR A 264 -27.53 0.78 9.31
N ILE A 265 -28.67 0.13 9.37
CA ILE A 265 -28.83 -1.33 9.22
C ILE A 265 -28.01 -2.16 10.23
N GLY A 266 -27.85 -1.68 11.48
CA GLY A 266 -27.09 -2.40 12.50
C GLY A 266 -25.60 -2.45 12.25
N LYS A 267 -25.03 -1.53 11.48
CA LYS A 267 -23.60 -1.38 11.24
C LYS A 267 -22.90 -0.88 12.51
N SER A 268 -21.76 -1.48 12.86
CA SER A 268 -21.04 -1.22 14.08
C SER A 268 -19.60 -0.70 13.87
N ASP A 269 -19.18 -0.65 12.61
CA ASP A 269 -17.84 -0.22 12.21
C ASP A 269 -17.84 0.24 10.75
N TRP A 270 -16.74 0.88 10.31
CA TRP A 270 -16.60 1.37 8.94
C TRP A 270 -16.47 0.25 7.92
N SER A 271 -15.75 -0.82 8.25
CA SER A 271 -15.57 -1.97 7.36
C SER A 271 -16.89 -2.66 7.00
N SER A 272 -17.89 -2.59 7.86
CA SER A 272 -19.21 -3.16 7.60
C SER A 272 -20.03 -2.40 6.54
N LEU A 273 -19.58 -1.20 6.16
CA LEU A 273 -20.14 -0.40 5.05
C LEU A 273 -19.47 -0.70 3.70
N ILE A 274 -18.44 -1.54 3.66
CA ILE A 274 -17.77 -1.89 2.41
C ILE A 274 -18.64 -2.87 1.63
N ASP A 275 -18.87 -2.57 0.34
CA ASP A 275 -19.64 -3.43 -0.53
C ASP A 275 -18.86 -4.69 -0.93
N ASN A 276 -19.56 -5.81 -0.99
CA ASN A 276 -19.02 -7.03 -1.56
C ASN A 276 -19.34 -7.06 -3.07
N PRO A 277 -18.34 -7.28 -3.91
CA PRO A 277 -18.54 -7.23 -5.35
C PRO A 277 -19.50 -8.33 -5.85
N GLN A 278 -20.54 -7.94 -6.55
CA GLN A 278 -21.47 -8.88 -7.21
C GLN A 278 -21.01 -9.26 -8.62
N TYR A 279 -20.30 -8.36 -9.30
CA TYR A 279 -19.94 -8.50 -10.72
C TYR A 279 -18.43 -8.69 -10.94
N GLY A 280 -17.77 -9.36 -10.01
CA GLY A 280 -16.35 -9.68 -10.13
C GLY A 280 -15.38 -8.55 -9.77
N GLY A 281 -15.89 -7.39 -9.37
CA GLY A 281 -15.12 -6.24 -8.90
C GLY A 281 -15.85 -5.48 -7.82
N PRO A 282 -15.17 -4.55 -7.10
CA PRO A 282 -15.78 -3.76 -6.03
C PRO A 282 -16.77 -2.76 -6.60
N LEU A 283 -18.04 -3.15 -6.59
CA LEU A 283 -19.18 -2.32 -6.97
C LEU A 283 -20.05 -2.09 -5.74
N LEU A 284 -20.50 -0.86 -5.54
CA LEU A 284 -21.54 -0.58 -4.59
C LEU A 284 -22.87 -1.20 -5.05
N TYR A 285 -23.79 -1.53 -4.14
CA TYR A 285 -25.08 -2.19 -4.37
C TYR A 285 -24.99 -3.57 -5.05
N GLY A 286 -23.89 -4.27 -4.90
CA GLY A 286 -23.75 -5.63 -5.41
C GLY A 286 -24.46 -6.70 -4.61
N GLN A 287 -24.81 -6.43 -3.34
CA GLN A 287 -25.42 -7.41 -2.45
C GLN A 287 -26.95 -7.48 -2.66
N SER A 288 -27.47 -8.70 -2.72
CA SER A 288 -28.91 -8.92 -2.80
C SER A 288 -29.63 -8.38 -1.54
N GLY A 289 -30.64 -7.55 -1.74
CA GLY A 289 -31.46 -6.98 -0.69
C GLY A 289 -30.89 -5.72 -0.03
N MET A 290 -29.75 -5.23 -0.49
CA MET A 290 -29.19 -3.95 -0.05
C MET A 290 -29.24 -2.94 -1.18
N GLY A 291 -29.63 -1.70 -0.85
CA GLY A 291 -29.63 -0.57 -1.77
C GLY A 291 -28.47 0.40 -1.46
N PRO A 292 -28.18 1.37 -2.33
CA PRO A 292 -27.12 2.36 -2.10
C PRO A 292 -27.31 3.15 -0.80
N SER A 293 -28.53 3.48 -0.39
CA SER A 293 -28.84 4.16 0.87
C SER A 293 -28.38 3.37 2.11
N ASP A 294 -28.20 2.07 1.99
CA ASP A 294 -27.73 1.22 3.08
C ASP A 294 -26.23 1.43 3.37
N TYR A 295 -25.54 2.12 2.48
CA TYR A 295 -24.13 2.50 2.57
C TYR A 295 -23.93 3.98 2.92
N ASN A 296 -24.99 4.70 3.31
CA ASN A 296 -24.89 6.02 3.90
C ASN A 296 -24.12 5.93 5.22
N TRP A 297 -23.38 6.98 5.56
CA TRP A 297 -22.58 6.98 6.76
C TRP A 297 -22.64 8.30 7.52
N TYR A 298 -22.44 8.25 8.84
CA TYR A 298 -22.48 9.39 9.74
C TYR A 298 -21.48 9.22 10.88
N ASP A 299 -20.50 10.13 10.98
CA ASP A 299 -19.52 10.18 12.07
C ASP A 299 -20.05 11.02 13.25
N GLU A 300 -21.18 10.58 13.82
CA GLU A 300 -22.06 11.34 14.72
C GLU A 300 -21.36 11.86 15.98
N ASN A 301 -20.50 11.07 16.60
CA ASN A 301 -19.87 11.40 17.87
C ASN A 301 -18.44 11.96 17.73
N ASN A 302 -18.01 12.30 16.53
CA ASN A 302 -16.68 12.80 16.27
C ASN A 302 -16.72 14.06 15.38
N THR A 303 -16.52 13.94 14.06
CA THR A 303 -16.48 15.09 13.15
C THR A 303 -17.85 15.65 12.81
N LEU A 304 -18.90 14.89 13.02
CA LEU A 304 -20.30 15.18 12.63
C LEU A 304 -20.50 15.23 11.11
N LEU A 305 -19.50 14.80 10.33
CA LEU A 305 -19.64 14.64 8.89
C LEU A 305 -20.55 13.46 8.58
N GLN A 306 -21.33 13.62 7.55
CA GLN A 306 -22.32 12.66 7.09
C GLN A 306 -22.34 12.64 5.57
N HIS A 307 -22.68 11.48 5.00
CA HIS A 307 -22.92 11.30 3.57
C HIS A 307 -24.19 10.52 3.33
N GLU A 308 -24.96 11.01 2.36
CA GLU A 308 -26.08 10.31 1.75
C GLU A 308 -25.89 10.29 0.23
N PHE A 309 -26.20 9.15 -0.40
CA PHE A 309 -26.14 9.08 -1.84
C PHE A 309 -27.20 9.97 -2.47
N PRO A 310 -26.83 10.88 -3.40
CA PRO A 310 -27.77 11.76 -4.04
C PRO A 310 -28.73 10.98 -4.94
N THR A 311 -29.90 11.57 -5.15
CA THR A 311 -30.83 11.09 -6.20
C THR A 311 -30.45 11.74 -7.52
N ASN A 312 -30.13 10.95 -8.52
CA ASN A 312 -29.89 11.38 -9.88
C ASN A 312 -30.80 10.57 -10.83
N TRP A 313 -31.34 11.20 -11.86
CA TRP A 313 -32.26 10.59 -12.83
C TRP A 313 -33.43 9.83 -12.16
N GLY A 314 -33.92 10.37 -11.05
CA GLY A 314 -35.04 9.80 -10.30
C GLY A 314 -34.71 8.54 -9.49
N THR A 315 -33.44 8.19 -9.32
CA THR A 315 -33.01 7.04 -8.53
C THR A 315 -31.81 7.37 -7.65
N THR A 316 -31.65 6.64 -6.54
CA THR A 316 -30.47 6.68 -5.69
C THR A 316 -29.61 5.47 -6.01
N CYS A 317 -28.41 5.68 -6.54
CA CYS A 317 -27.44 4.62 -6.83
C CYS A 317 -26.03 5.21 -6.93
N TYR A 318 -25.01 4.37 -6.77
CA TYR A 318 -23.62 4.82 -6.88
C TYR A 318 -23.31 5.39 -8.27
N TRP A 319 -23.94 4.92 -9.32
CA TRP A 319 -23.83 5.47 -10.68
C TRP A 319 -24.28 6.93 -10.81
N GLY A 320 -25.13 7.37 -9.89
CA GLY A 320 -25.53 8.77 -9.78
C GLY A 320 -24.53 9.64 -9.02
N GLY A 321 -23.48 9.05 -8.51
CA GLY A 321 -22.49 9.69 -7.65
C GLY A 321 -22.63 9.33 -6.18
N GLY A 322 -21.55 9.46 -5.42
CA GLY A 322 -21.54 9.16 -3.99
C GLY A 322 -20.14 9.01 -3.39
N HIS A 323 -20.14 8.72 -2.09
CA HIS A 323 -18.94 8.48 -1.30
C HIS A 323 -19.03 7.12 -0.62
N ALA A 324 -18.23 6.16 -1.07
CA ALA A 324 -18.26 4.78 -0.61
C ALA A 324 -17.02 4.43 0.21
N ILE A 325 -17.23 3.81 1.37
CA ILE A 325 -16.12 3.26 2.15
C ILE A 325 -15.53 2.07 1.43
N SER A 326 -14.19 1.97 1.42
CA SER A 326 -13.46 0.89 0.76
C SER A 326 -12.19 0.52 1.53
N ASN A 327 -11.64 -0.65 1.20
CA ASN A 327 -10.29 -1.08 1.59
C ASN A 327 -9.63 -1.91 0.47
N TYR A 328 -10.16 -1.83 -0.74
CA TYR A 328 -9.61 -2.57 -1.88
C TYR A 328 -8.33 -1.90 -2.39
N VAL A 329 -7.28 -2.69 -2.56
CA VAL A 329 -5.98 -2.26 -3.08
C VAL A 329 -5.72 -3.00 -4.38
N ASP A 330 -5.44 -2.25 -5.44
CA ASP A 330 -5.03 -2.83 -6.71
C ASP A 330 -3.97 -1.95 -7.38
N MET A 331 -2.77 -2.49 -7.57
CA MET A 331 -1.61 -1.81 -8.16
C MET A 331 -1.38 -2.21 -9.62
N ASP A 332 -2.31 -2.91 -10.25
CA ASP A 332 -2.17 -3.39 -11.62
C ASP A 332 -2.81 -2.42 -12.61
N LEU A 333 -1.99 -1.66 -13.32
CA LEU A 333 -2.45 -0.71 -14.36
C LEU A 333 -3.06 -1.40 -15.58
N THR A 334 -3.04 -2.71 -15.69
CA THR A 334 -3.78 -3.44 -16.74
C THR A 334 -5.23 -3.68 -16.37
N HIS A 335 -5.57 -3.49 -15.10
CA HIS A 335 -6.94 -3.59 -14.60
C HIS A 335 -7.72 -2.31 -14.87
N GLY A 336 -8.28 -2.21 -16.08
CA GLY A 336 -9.18 -1.14 -16.49
C GLY A 336 -10.64 -1.51 -16.32
N GLY A 337 -11.48 -0.49 -16.23
CA GLY A 337 -12.92 -0.65 -16.17
C GLY A 337 -13.52 -0.43 -14.78
N PHE A 338 -14.85 -0.32 -14.77
CA PHE A 338 -15.61 0.09 -13.59
C PHE A 338 -15.60 -0.93 -12.44
N GLN A 339 -15.25 -2.18 -12.68
CA GLN A 339 -15.11 -3.18 -11.61
C GLN A 339 -13.98 -2.86 -10.63
N TYR A 340 -13.06 -1.97 -11.00
CA TYR A 340 -11.96 -1.51 -10.14
C TYR A 340 -12.21 -0.11 -9.55
N GLN A 341 -13.44 0.40 -9.65
CA GLN A 341 -13.81 1.76 -9.26
C GLN A 341 -13.57 2.07 -7.77
N LEU A 342 -13.67 1.07 -6.88
CA LEU A 342 -13.48 1.23 -5.44
C LEU A 342 -12.07 0.82 -4.97
N ALA A 343 -11.18 0.45 -5.87
CA ALA A 343 -9.80 0.13 -5.54
C ALA A 343 -8.91 1.37 -5.60
N VAL A 344 -8.03 1.53 -4.61
CA VAL A 344 -6.99 2.57 -4.60
C VAL A 344 -5.73 2.09 -5.32
N TYR A 345 -5.12 2.97 -6.11
CA TYR A 345 -3.81 2.73 -6.70
C TYR A 345 -2.70 3.21 -5.76
N TYR A 346 -2.67 2.61 -4.59
CA TYR A 346 -1.66 2.84 -3.56
C TYR A 346 -1.57 1.63 -2.64
N LYS A 347 -0.37 1.34 -2.16
CA LYS A 347 -0.12 0.28 -1.18
C LYS A 347 1.02 0.68 -0.26
N ASP A 348 0.73 0.83 1.03
CA ASP A 348 1.78 1.09 2.03
C ASP A 348 2.73 -0.12 2.14
N PRO A 349 4.05 0.09 1.98
CA PRO A 349 5.01 -1.02 1.96
C PRO A 349 5.18 -1.73 3.32
N ALA A 350 4.80 -1.09 4.42
CA ALA A 350 4.96 -1.66 5.76
C ALA A 350 3.72 -2.44 6.21
N THR A 351 2.52 -2.00 5.84
CA THR A 351 1.26 -2.63 6.25
C THR A 351 0.61 -3.45 5.14
N GLY A 352 0.89 -3.12 3.88
CA GLY A 352 0.21 -3.68 2.72
C GLY A 352 -1.18 -3.11 2.47
N ASN A 353 -1.64 -2.16 3.28
CA ASN A 353 -2.94 -1.53 3.18
C ASN A 353 -2.95 -0.36 2.19
N GLY A 354 -4.13 0.10 1.80
CA GLY A 354 -4.33 1.15 0.81
C GLY A 354 -4.61 2.54 1.38
N GLY A 355 -4.99 2.67 2.64
CA GLY A 355 -5.34 3.95 3.24
C GLY A 355 -4.11 4.83 3.57
N HIS A 356 -4.37 6.10 3.85
CA HIS A 356 -3.32 7.05 4.22
C HIS A 356 -2.59 6.58 5.48
N ASN A 357 -1.27 6.82 5.55
CA ASN A 357 -0.40 6.36 6.66
C ASN A 357 -0.41 4.83 6.90
N GLY A 358 -0.83 4.03 5.91
CA GLY A 358 -0.94 2.59 6.01
C GLY A 358 -2.16 2.13 6.81
N SER A 359 -3.18 2.99 6.96
CA SER A 359 -4.51 2.65 7.42
C SER A 359 -5.18 1.66 6.47
N LYS A 360 -6.22 0.98 6.95
CA LYS A 360 -6.87 -0.07 6.16
C LYS A 360 -7.96 0.50 5.26
N ASN A 361 -8.82 1.33 5.84
CA ASN A 361 -10.01 1.86 5.18
C ASN A 361 -9.74 3.26 4.64
N PHE A 362 -10.52 3.66 3.66
CA PHE A 362 -10.58 4.98 3.04
C PHE A 362 -11.94 5.17 2.40
N CYS A 363 -12.23 6.35 1.87
CA CYS A 363 -13.45 6.61 1.14
C CYS A 363 -13.15 6.89 -0.34
N VAL A 364 -14.04 6.44 -1.21
CA VAL A 364 -13.99 6.66 -2.67
C VAL A 364 -15.13 7.57 -3.08
N HIS A 365 -14.78 8.68 -3.71
CA HIS A 365 -15.73 9.55 -4.39
C HIS A 365 -15.95 9.09 -5.84
N TYR A 366 -17.20 9.13 -6.28
CA TYR A 366 -17.58 9.11 -7.69
C TYR A 366 -18.61 10.21 -7.94
N GLY A 367 -18.40 10.98 -8.98
CA GLY A 367 -19.39 11.92 -9.47
C GLY A 367 -18.78 13.20 -10.07
N TYR A 368 -19.47 13.75 -11.05
CA TYR A 368 -19.12 15.00 -11.71
C TYR A 368 -20.35 15.63 -12.34
N THR A 369 -20.28 16.93 -12.54
CA THR A 369 -21.19 17.69 -13.40
C THR A 369 -20.39 18.44 -14.44
N ASP A 370 -20.93 18.54 -15.63
CA ASP A 370 -20.43 19.37 -16.72
C ASP A 370 -21.59 19.91 -17.57
N ASN A 371 -21.27 20.57 -18.66
CA ASN A 371 -22.29 21.17 -19.54
C ASN A 371 -22.78 20.21 -20.65
N SER A 372 -22.38 18.95 -20.62
CA SER A 372 -22.70 17.97 -21.67
C SER A 372 -24.13 17.45 -21.64
N GLY A 373 -24.77 17.49 -20.46
CA GLY A 373 -26.07 16.86 -20.22
C GLY A 373 -26.01 15.33 -20.00
N TYR A 374 -24.81 14.74 -19.96
CA TYR A 374 -24.56 13.33 -19.69
C TYR A 374 -24.04 13.06 -18.29
N ALA A 375 -23.57 14.11 -17.59
CA ALA A 375 -23.10 14.04 -16.23
C ALA A 375 -24.24 13.89 -15.22
N SER A 376 -23.89 13.72 -13.95
CA SER A 376 -24.85 13.69 -12.84
C SER A 376 -25.65 15.00 -12.74
N GLU A 377 -26.92 14.92 -12.35
CA GLU A 377 -27.76 16.09 -12.09
C GLU A 377 -27.33 16.80 -10.80
N ASN A 378 -26.95 16.01 -9.79
CA ASN A 378 -26.50 16.48 -8.49
C ASN A 378 -25.12 15.92 -8.18
N LEU A 379 -24.23 16.76 -7.67
CA LEU A 379 -22.92 16.33 -7.17
C LEU A 379 -23.08 15.56 -5.85
N PRO A 380 -22.25 14.55 -5.62
CA PRO A 380 -22.14 13.95 -4.30
C PRO A 380 -21.45 14.89 -3.32
N TYR A 381 -21.89 14.82 -2.06
CA TYR A 381 -21.51 15.76 -1.04
C TYR A 381 -21.30 15.12 0.32
N ILE A 382 -20.55 15.81 1.17
CA ILE A 382 -20.51 15.57 2.61
C ILE A 382 -21.08 16.82 3.32
N TYR A 383 -21.69 16.60 4.47
CA TYR A 383 -22.32 17.69 5.22
C TYR A 383 -22.28 17.43 6.72
N PHE A 384 -22.47 18.49 7.52
CA PHE A 384 -22.53 18.34 8.96
C PHE A 384 -23.96 17.98 9.39
N GLY A 385 -24.13 16.81 10.01
CA GLY A 385 -25.43 16.24 10.38
C GLY A 385 -26.21 17.07 11.42
N ASP A 386 -25.53 17.94 12.16
CA ASP A 386 -26.15 18.87 13.11
C ASP A 386 -26.47 20.24 12.49
N GLY A 387 -26.17 20.48 11.23
CA GLY A 387 -26.42 21.72 10.51
C GLY A 387 -25.57 22.93 10.94
N VAL A 388 -24.54 22.72 11.75
CA VAL A 388 -23.65 23.81 12.23
C VAL A 388 -22.44 23.93 11.29
N ALA A 389 -22.20 25.13 10.78
CA ALA A 389 -21.10 25.40 9.87
C ALA A 389 -19.73 25.29 10.57
N ARG A 390 -18.83 24.50 9.98
CA ARG A 390 -17.45 24.29 10.42
C ARG A 390 -16.45 24.45 9.29
N VAL A 391 -15.20 24.63 9.65
CA VAL A 391 -14.11 24.61 8.68
C VAL A 391 -13.62 23.16 8.53
N VAL A 392 -13.77 22.61 7.34
CA VAL A 392 -13.01 21.41 6.95
C VAL A 392 -11.58 21.87 6.63
N ASP A 393 -10.63 21.45 7.44
CA ASP A 393 -9.25 21.93 7.37
C ASP A 393 -8.54 21.34 6.15
N HIS A 394 -8.53 20.03 6.06
CA HIS A 394 -7.91 19.29 4.96
C HIS A 394 -8.45 17.85 4.87
N MET A 395 -8.10 17.18 3.79
CA MET A 395 -8.17 15.74 3.63
C MET A 395 -6.96 15.25 2.82
N TYR A 396 -6.72 13.95 2.83
CA TYR A 396 -5.72 13.34 1.94
C TYR A 396 -6.42 12.71 0.76
N VAL A 397 -5.85 12.86 -0.44
CA VAL A 397 -6.43 12.37 -1.69
C VAL A 397 -5.40 11.63 -2.52
N THR A 398 -5.88 10.66 -3.30
CA THR A 398 -5.08 9.94 -4.31
C THR A 398 -5.99 9.35 -5.40
N MET A 399 -5.41 8.69 -6.40
CA MET A 399 -6.16 8.08 -7.49
C MET A 399 -6.75 6.72 -7.12
N THR A 400 -7.93 6.43 -7.69
CA THR A 400 -8.39 5.03 -7.80
C THR A 400 -7.59 4.30 -8.87
N THR A 401 -7.55 2.97 -8.79
CA THR A 401 -6.94 2.12 -9.83
C THR A 401 -7.61 2.36 -11.19
N TYR A 402 -8.93 2.54 -11.21
CA TYR A 402 -9.67 2.81 -12.45
C TYR A 402 -9.22 4.12 -13.13
N LEU A 403 -9.10 5.22 -12.38
CA LEU A 403 -8.59 6.48 -12.93
C LEU A 403 -7.13 6.34 -13.37
N ALA A 404 -6.26 5.77 -12.52
CA ALA A 404 -4.85 5.58 -12.84
C ALA A 404 -4.63 4.74 -14.10
N ASN A 405 -5.41 3.66 -14.28
CA ASN A 405 -5.39 2.86 -15.51
C ASN A 405 -5.81 3.69 -16.74
N CYS A 406 -6.94 4.40 -16.67
CA CYS A 406 -7.42 5.19 -17.80
C CYS A 406 -6.47 6.33 -18.18
N VAL A 407 -5.86 6.96 -17.20
CA VAL A 407 -4.80 7.98 -17.45
C VAL A 407 -3.61 7.36 -18.18
N ALA A 408 -3.19 6.16 -17.79
CA ALA A 408 -2.01 5.50 -18.37
C ALA A 408 -2.29 4.86 -19.73
N ASN A 409 -3.45 4.23 -19.90
CA ASN A 409 -3.72 3.33 -21.02
C ASN A 409 -4.91 3.78 -21.89
N GLY A 410 -5.70 4.75 -21.41
CA GLY A 410 -6.99 5.05 -22.00
C GLY A 410 -8.01 3.94 -21.74
N ASN A 411 -9.20 4.12 -22.28
CA ASN A 411 -10.25 3.11 -22.37
C ASN A 411 -11.03 3.30 -23.68
N GLY A 412 -12.13 2.61 -23.88
CA GLY A 412 -12.95 2.77 -25.10
C GLY A 412 -13.58 4.17 -25.27
N LEU A 413 -13.56 5.02 -24.24
CA LEU A 413 -14.18 6.36 -24.23
C LEU A 413 -13.16 7.49 -24.31
N THR A 414 -11.93 7.27 -23.83
CA THR A 414 -10.88 8.29 -23.79
C THR A 414 -9.53 7.68 -24.17
N ALA A 415 -8.66 8.48 -24.78
CA ALA A 415 -7.27 8.14 -25.02
C ALA A 415 -6.46 8.21 -23.70
N PRO A 416 -5.26 7.60 -23.63
CA PRO A 416 -4.32 7.87 -22.55
C PRO A 416 -4.09 9.37 -22.40
N ALA A 417 -3.88 9.84 -21.18
CA ALA A 417 -3.63 11.24 -20.92
C ALA A 417 -2.29 11.68 -21.55
N GLY A 418 -2.33 12.75 -22.31
CA GLY A 418 -1.14 13.38 -22.88
C GLY A 418 -0.45 14.32 -21.88
N GLU A 419 0.65 14.93 -22.31
CA GLU A 419 1.48 15.79 -21.46
C GLU A 419 0.75 17.06 -20.96
N ASP A 420 -0.20 17.58 -21.76
CA ASP A 420 -0.99 18.77 -21.43
C ASP A 420 -2.35 18.44 -20.80
N ASP A 421 -2.68 17.16 -20.68
CA ASP A 421 -3.94 16.75 -20.07
C ASP A 421 -3.90 16.91 -18.54
N TRP A 422 -5.08 17.13 -17.98
CA TRP A 422 -5.23 17.28 -16.55
C TRP A 422 -6.58 16.73 -16.06
N VAL A 423 -6.57 16.28 -14.80
CA VAL A 423 -7.76 15.93 -14.02
C VAL A 423 -7.62 16.61 -12.67
N LYS A 424 -8.64 17.33 -12.24
CA LYS A 424 -8.66 18.03 -10.95
C LYS A 424 -9.94 17.80 -10.18
N LEU A 425 -9.82 17.92 -8.88
CA LEU A 425 -10.89 17.96 -7.90
C LEU A 425 -11.25 19.40 -7.64
N VAL A 426 -12.53 19.68 -7.44
CA VAL A 426 -13.05 21.01 -7.05
C VAL A 426 -13.99 20.82 -5.86
N ALA A 427 -13.72 21.51 -4.75
CA ALA A 427 -14.61 21.54 -3.59
C ALA A 427 -15.49 22.79 -3.64
N ILE A 428 -16.79 22.61 -3.50
CA ILE A 428 -17.81 23.68 -3.55
C ILE A 428 -18.52 23.68 -2.22
N GLY A 429 -18.24 24.69 -1.39
CA GLY A 429 -18.83 24.82 -0.06
C GLY A 429 -20.15 25.61 -0.06
N TYR A 430 -20.99 25.33 0.92
CA TYR A 430 -22.25 26.03 1.15
C TYR A 430 -22.33 26.50 2.61
N ASP A 431 -22.71 27.77 2.81
CA ASP A 431 -22.91 28.37 4.11
C ASP A 431 -24.23 27.92 4.78
N GLU A 432 -24.52 28.44 5.99
CA GLU A 432 -25.74 28.12 6.77
C GLU A 432 -27.03 28.58 6.08
N ASP A 433 -26.95 29.53 5.17
CA ASP A 433 -28.08 30.02 4.38
C ASP A 433 -28.27 29.25 3.08
N GLY A 434 -27.39 28.26 2.80
CA GLY A 434 -27.40 27.47 1.59
C GLY A 434 -26.78 28.16 0.38
N ASN A 435 -26.08 29.29 0.58
CA ASN A 435 -25.38 29.96 -0.51
C ASN A 435 -24.03 29.34 -0.74
N GLU A 436 -23.64 29.19 -2.02
CA GLU A 436 -22.34 28.75 -2.41
C GLU A 436 -21.26 29.76 -1.99
N VAL A 437 -20.20 29.29 -1.30
CA VAL A 437 -19.09 30.14 -0.90
C VAL A 437 -18.21 30.48 -2.11
N LYS A 438 -17.62 31.67 -2.07
CA LYS A 438 -16.90 32.22 -3.24
C LYS A 438 -15.65 31.42 -3.61
N THR A 439 -14.93 30.90 -2.61
CA THR A 439 -13.66 30.19 -2.81
C THR A 439 -13.93 28.73 -3.08
N LYS A 440 -13.33 28.19 -4.14
CA LYS A 440 -13.42 26.78 -4.53
C LYS A 440 -12.00 26.20 -4.58
N PRO A 441 -11.52 25.56 -3.51
CA PRO A 441 -10.24 24.88 -3.54
C PRO A 441 -10.19 23.82 -4.65
N GLU A 442 -9.07 23.78 -5.36
CA GLU A 442 -8.82 22.82 -6.43
C GLU A 442 -7.61 21.97 -6.08
N PHE A 443 -7.60 20.71 -6.54
CA PHE A 443 -6.48 19.81 -6.40
C PHE A 443 -6.28 19.02 -7.70
N TYR A 444 -5.08 19.06 -8.25
CA TYR A 444 -4.76 18.36 -9.49
C TYR A 444 -4.28 16.94 -9.19
N LEU A 445 -5.05 15.94 -9.62
CA LEU A 445 -4.64 14.53 -9.60
C LEU A 445 -3.72 14.19 -10.78
N VAL A 446 -3.99 14.78 -11.93
CA VAL A 446 -3.21 14.67 -13.17
C VAL A 446 -2.88 16.06 -13.65
N GLY A 447 -1.65 16.30 -14.07
CA GLY A 447 -1.25 17.60 -14.61
C GLY A 447 0.22 17.66 -14.94
N LYS A 448 0.69 18.86 -15.31
CA LYS A 448 2.09 19.11 -15.75
C LYS A 448 3.16 18.75 -14.74
N THR A 449 2.82 18.68 -13.45
CA THR A 449 3.72 18.26 -12.37
C THR A 449 3.76 16.76 -12.15
N GLY A 450 3.04 15.98 -12.95
CA GLY A 450 2.91 14.54 -12.86
C GLY A 450 1.56 14.10 -12.27
N ASN A 451 1.44 12.81 -12.10
CA ASN A 451 0.25 12.16 -11.56
C ASN A 451 0.41 11.92 -10.06
N ILE A 452 -0.66 12.12 -9.31
CA ILE A 452 -0.70 11.88 -7.87
C ILE A 452 -1.01 10.40 -7.63
N LEU A 453 0.02 9.60 -7.38
CA LEU A 453 -0.08 8.16 -7.12
C LEU A 453 0.09 7.81 -5.64
N GLU A 454 0.42 8.81 -4.82
CA GLU A 454 0.53 8.69 -3.36
C GLU A 454 -0.46 9.61 -2.68
N TRP A 455 -0.78 9.32 -1.42
CA TRP A 455 -1.64 10.17 -0.63
C TRP A 455 -1.05 11.57 -0.48
N SER A 456 -1.82 12.58 -0.86
CA SER A 456 -1.40 13.97 -0.85
C SER A 456 -2.44 14.83 -0.17
N LYS A 457 -1.98 15.77 0.65
CA LYS A 457 -2.82 16.67 1.42
C LYS A 457 -3.52 17.69 0.51
N TRP A 458 -4.83 17.75 0.61
CA TRP A 458 -5.66 18.79 0.00
C TRP A 458 -6.16 19.75 1.07
N ASP A 459 -5.68 20.99 1.08
CA ASP A 459 -6.12 22.06 1.97
C ASP A 459 -7.51 22.55 1.54
N LEU A 460 -8.49 22.42 2.41
CA LEU A 460 -9.88 22.87 2.23
C LEU A 460 -10.22 24.08 3.10
N SER A 461 -9.30 24.55 3.93
CA SER A 461 -9.56 25.60 4.92
C SER A 461 -10.00 26.92 4.30
N ALA A 462 -9.64 27.17 3.03
CA ALA A 462 -10.04 28.35 2.28
C ALA A 462 -11.55 28.42 1.96
N LEU A 463 -12.29 27.30 2.10
CA LEU A 463 -13.76 27.32 2.05
C LEU A 463 -14.36 28.18 3.18
N GLY A 464 -13.64 28.32 4.31
CA GLY A 464 -14.20 28.92 5.52
C GLY A 464 -15.19 27.98 6.20
N LYS A 465 -16.15 28.55 6.94
CA LYS A 465 -17.20 27.76 7.60
C LYS A 465 -18.30 27.40 6.61
N VAL A 466 -18.55 26.11 6.46
CA VAL A 466 -19.56 25.53 5.57
C VAL A 466 -20.38 24.49 6.30
N VAL A 467 -21.63 24.30 5.90
CA VAL A 467 -22.51 23.20 6.37
C VAL A 467 -22.42 22.00 5.45
N LYS A 468 -22.04 22.21 4.18
CA LYS A 468 -22.00 21.19 3.13
C LYS A 468 -20.86 21.48 2.17
N ILE A 469 -20.26 20.43 1.62
CA ILE A 469 -19.27 20.48 0.54
C ILE A 469 -19.67 19.49 -0.54
N ASP A 470 -19.91 19.99 -1.76
CA ASP A 470 -20.02 19.19 -2.96
C ASP A 470 -18.62 18.99 -3.57
N PHE A 471 -18.36 17.82 -4.15
CA PHE A 471 -17.11 17.55 -4.84
C PHE A 471 -17.37 17.29 -6.31
N ASN A 472 -16.62 17.97 -7.18
CA ASN A 472 -16.65 17.76 -8.62
C ASN A 472 -15.28 17.27 -9.11
N VAL A 473 -15.28 16.30 -9.99
CA VAL A 473 -14.09 15.86 -10.74
C VAL A 473 -14.22 16.36 -12.16
N THR A 474 -13.20 17.08 -12.66
CA THR A 474 -13.21 17.63 -14.02
C THR A 474 -11.83 17.49 -14.65
N GLY A 475 -11.75 17.57 -15.97
CA GLY A 475 -10.49 17.41 -16.69
C GLY A 475 -10.55 17.92 -18.13
N SER A 476 -9.40 17.84 -18.80
CA SER A 476 -9.22 18.29 -20.18
C SER A 476 -9.79 17.31 -21.21
N ASN A 477 -9.86 16.01 -20.88
CA ASN A 477 -10.29 14.99 -21.83
C ASN A 477 -11.79 15.07 -22.05
N ASP A 478 -12.20 15.29 -23.29
CA ASP A 478 -13.58 15.34 -23.76
C ASP A 478 -13.69 14.51 -25.04
N ASN A 479 -14.64 13.59 -25.09
CA ASN A 479 -14.87 12.72 -26.24
C ASN A 479 -16.06 13.16 -27.11
N GLY A 480 -16.53 14.39 -26.92
CA GLY A 480 -17.72 14.95 -27.60
C GLY A 480 -19.03 14.72 -26.83
N TYR A 481 -18.96 14.00 -25.69
CA TYR A 481 -20.08 13.78 -24.77
C TYR A 481 -19.76 14.34 -23.37
N GLY A 482 -18.73 15.16 -23.22
CA GLY A 482 -18.28 15.73 -21.98
C GLY A 482 -17.02 15.08 -21.42
N PHE A 483 -16.75 15.32 -20.13
CA PHE A 483 -15.57 14.79 -19.44
C PHE A 483 -15.53 13.26 -19.52
N SER A 484 -14.43 12.73 -20.04
CA SER A 484 -14.34 11.32 -20.45
C SER A 484 -13.39 10.44 -19.60
N GLN A 485 -12.59 11.03 -18.71
CA GLN A 485 -11.85 10.26 -17.72
C GLN A 485 -12.77 9.80 -16.57
N PRO A 486 -12.45 8.70 -15.87
CA PRO A 486 -13.22 8.27 -14.69
C PRO A 486 -13.25 9.35 -13.61
N ALA A 487 -14.45 9.80 -13.22
CA ALA A 487 -14.66 10.86 -12.24
C ALA A 487 -14.55 10.36 -10.79
N TYR A 488 -13.42 9.74 -10.45
CA TYR A 488 -13.17 9.09 -9.17
C TYR A 488 -11.92 9.63 -8.49
N PHE A 489 -11.95 9.68 -7.16
CA PHE A 489 -10.76 9.81 -6.34
C PHE A 489 -10.95 9.10 -4.99
N CYS A 490 -9.84 8.70 -4.36
CA CYS A 490 -9.85 8.22 -2.98
C CYS A 490 -9.55 9.38 -2.04
N TYR A 491 -10.18 9.40 -0.86
CA TYR A 491 -9.84 10.34 0.21
C TYR A 491 -9.86 9.67 1.58
N ASP A 492 -9.08 10.24 2.51
CA ASP A 492 -8.89 9.72 3.86
C ASP A 492 -8.52 10.86 4.82
N ASP A 493 -8.53 10.60 6.13
CA ASP A 493 -8.11 11.50 7.20
C ASP A 493 -8.66 12.93 7.03
N VAL A 494 -9.99 13.05 6.97
CA VAL A 494 -10.68 14.34 6.84
C VAL A 494 -10.66 15.09 8.18
N ALA A 495 -9.95 16.19 8.26
CA ALA A 495 -9.80 16.99 9.47
C ALA A 495 -10.79 18.17 9.53
N VAL A 496 -11.48 18.32 10.65
CA VAL A 496 -12.47 19.38 10.91
C VAL A 496 -12.06 20.21 12.12
N ARG A 497 -12.17 21.54 12.02
CA ARG A 497 -11.92 22.49 13.13
C ARG A 497 -13.15 22.58 14.04
N PHE A 498 -12.90 22.49 15.35
CA PHE A 498 -13.91 22.62 16.43
C PHE A 498 -13.61 23.79 17.36
#